data_115d9bfd8af4143cb5ac8c1be810f5ea
#
_entry.id   115d9bfd8af4143cb5ac8c1be810f5ea
#
_cell.length_a   1.000
_cell.length_b   1.000
_cell.length_c   1.000
_cell.angle_alpha   90.00
_cell.angle_beta   90.00
_cell.angle_gamma   90.00
#
_symmetry.space_group_name_H-M   'P 1'
#
loop_
_entity.id
_entity.type
_entity.pdbx_description
1 polymer ?
#
loop_
_entity_poly.entity_id
_entity_poly.type
_entity_poly.pdbx_seq_one_letter_code
_entity_poly.pdbx_strand_id
1 'polypeptide(L)'
;ERQERPEKYFWFEHAERNSIYNAARIGVSTLGTTMYMTCGMSCSDCARAIINSGISKIVLRKGKGAKGDKWNESSERSIQMFKEAGVIVEYYD
;
A
#
# COMPACT_ATOMS: atom_id res chain seq x y z
N GLU A 1 -1.29 -23.69 -6.86
CA GLU A 1 -0.52 -23.33 -8.03
C GLU A 1 -0.62 -21.86 -8.39
N ARG A 2 -1.81 -21.28 -8.26
CA ARG A 2 -1.97 -19.85 -8.48
C ARG A 2 -1.31 -19.04 -7.38
N GLN A 3 -1.00 -19.64 -6.26
CA GLN A 3 -0.35 -18.96 -5.16
C GLN A 3 1.15 -18.92 -5.32
N GLU A 4 1.68 -19.58 -6.34
CA GLU A 4 3.10 -19.60 -6.60
C GLU A 4 3.49 -18.58 -7.64
N ARG A 5 4.71 -18.09 -7.53
CA ARG A 5 5.23 -17.16 -8.52
C ARG A 5 5.56 -17.92 -9.80
N PRO A 6 5.33 -17.31 -10.97
CA PRO A 6 4.81 -15.94 -11.16
C PRO A 6 3.30 -15.87 -11.21
N GLU A 7 2.59 -16.99 -11.18
CA GLU A 7 1.14 -17.01 -11.32
C GLU A 7 0.44 -16.14 -10.30
N LYS A 8 0.93 -16.18 -9.08
CA LYS A 8 0.37 -15.40 -8.00
C LYS A 8 0.23 -13.92 -8.35
N TYR A 9 1.19 -13.37 -9.09
CA TYR A 9 1.16 -11.95 -9.44
C TYR A 9 0.09 -11.61 -10.48
N PHE A 10 -0.35 -12.59 -11.23
CA PHE A 10 -1.42 -12.36 -12.20
C PHE A 10 -2.80 -12.53 -11.60
N TRP A 11 -2.93 -13.33 -10.57
CA TRP A 11 -4.24 -13.71 -10.05
C TRP A 11 -4.62 -13.01 -8.76
N PHE A 12 -3.65 -12.63 -7.97
CA PHE A 12 -3.91 -12.09 -6.63
C PHE A 12 -3.65 -10.60 -6.60
N GLU A 13 -4.58 -9.91 -5.96
CA GLU A 13 -4.47 -8.47 -5.77
C GLU A 13 -3.73 -8.20 -4.46
N HIS A 14 -2.94 -7.15 -4.41
CA HIS A 14 -2.30 -6.73 -3.17
C HIS A 14 -3.36 -6.28 -2.19
N ALA A 15 -3.09 -6.50 -0.89
CA ALA A 15 -4.07 -6.17 0.16
C ALA A 15 -4.43 -4.69 0.14
N GLU A 16 -3.46 -3.82 -0.12
CA GLU A 16 -3.71 -2.38 -0.15
C GLU A 16 -4.74 -2.02 -1.20
N ARG A 17 -4.54 -2.48 -2.43
CA ARG A 17 -5.48 -2.19 -3.51
C ARG A 17 -6.79 -2.90 -3.30
N ASN A 18 -6.73 -4.12 -2.76
CA ASN A 18 -7.94 -4.88 -2.51
C ASN A 18 -8.85 -4.17 -1.52
N SER A 19 -8.28 -3.58 -0.48
CA SER A 19 -9.04 -2.81 0.50
C SER A 19 -9.74 -1.63 -0.14
N ILE A 20 -9.03 -0.92 -1.01
CA ILE A 20 -9.59 0.25 -1.70
C ILE A 20 -10.73 -0.18 -2.62
N TYR A 21 -10.52 -1.26 -3.36
CA TYR A 21 -11.55 -1.75 -4.30
C TYR A 21 -12.78 -2.23 -3.55
N ASN A 22 -12.61 -2.85 -2.39
CA ASN A 22 -13.75 -3.28 -1.59
C ASN A 22 -14.57 -2.08 -1.11
N ALA A 23 -13.90 -1.02 -0.69
CA ALA A 23 -14.59 0.19 -0.28
C ALA A 23 -15.38 0.78 -1.46
N ALA A 24 -14.76 0.83 -2.64
CA ALA A 24 -15.42 1.33 -3.83
C ALA A 24 -16.64 0.48 -4.20
N ARG A 25 -16.48 -0.82 -4.04
CA ARG A 25 -17.54 -1.76 -4.41
C ARG A 25 -18.80 -1.57 -3.59
N ILE A 26 -18.65 -1.24 -2.32
CA ILE A 26 -19.80 -1.04 -1.44
C ILE A 26 -20.16 0.42 -1.28
N GLY A 27 -19.47 1.31 -1.96
CA GLY A 27 -19.81 2.72 -2.00
C GLY A 27 -19.32 3.54 -0.82
N VAL A 28 -18.25 3.11 -0.18
CA VAL A 28 -17.69 3.84 0.96
C VAL A 28 -16.51 4.68 0.47
N SER A 29 -16.54 5.97 0.78
CA SER A 29 -15.46 6.87 0.38
C SER A 29 -14.22 6.64 1.23
N THR A 30 -13.06 6.66 0.58
CA THR A 30 -11.78 6.57 1.27
C THR A 30 -11.11 7.93 1.44
N LEU A 31 -11.77 8.98 0.97
CA LEU A 31 -11.21 10.33 1.02
C LEU A 31 -10.92 10.76 2.46
N GLY A 32 -9.70 11.18 2.71
CA GLY A 32 -9.29 11.68 4.01
C GLY A 32 -9.11 10.62 5.09
N THR A 33 -9.14 9.35 4.70
CA THR A 33 -9.01 8.27 5.69
C THR A 33 -7.56 7.90 5.95
N THR A 34 -7.37 7.04 6.93
CA THR A 34 -6.07 6.50 7.29
C THR A 34 -6.05 5.01 6.98
N MET A 35 -4.99 4.55 6.35
CA MET A 35 -4.81 3.11 6.08
C MET A 35 -3.75 2.56 7.03
N TYR A 36 -4.11 1.52 7.76
CA TYR A 36 -3.19 0.83 8.67
C TYR A 36 -2.68 -0.43 7.98
N MET A 37 -1.39 -0.61 7.96
CA MET A 37 -0.77 -1.72 7.25
C MET A 37 0.13 -2.51 8.19
N THR A 38 0.03 -3.82 8.13
CA THR A 38 0.87 -4.71 8.93
C THR A 38 2.09 -5.19 8.17
N CYS A 39 2.15 -4.88 6.91
CA CYS A 39 3.29 -5.22 6.06
C CYS A 39 4.18 -3.99 5.89
N GLY A 40 5.22 -4.14 5.12
CA GLY A 40 6.13 -3.03 4.85
C GLY A 40 5.56 -2.04 3.85
N MET A 41 6.42 -1.19 3.35
CA MET A 41 6.01 -0.16 2.40
C MET A 41 5.38 -0.80 1.16
N SER A 42 4.32 -0.19 0.67
CA SER A 42 3.61 -0.68 -0.49
C SER A 42 4.45 -0.52 -1.76
N CYS A 43 4.11 -1.30 -2.77
CA CYS A 43 4.74 -1.14 -4.07
C CYS A 43 4.22 0.13 -4.74
N SER A 44 4.87 0.52 -5.84
CA SER A 44 4.50 1.77 -6.50
C SER A 44 3.09 1.72 -7.08
N ASP A 45 2.63 0.56 -7.52
CA ASP A 45 1.26 0.43 -8.03
C ASP A 45 0.25 0.70 -6.91
N CYS A 46 0.49 0.13 -5.74
CA CYS A 46 -0.39 0.34 -4.60
C CYS A 46 -0.31 1.78 -4.11
N ALA A 47 0.87 2.39 -4.16
CA ALA A 47 1.03 3.78 -3.77
C ALA A 47 0.16 4.70 -4.63
N ARG A 48 0.16 4.47 -5.93
CA ARG A 48 -0.68 5.28 -6.82
C ARG A 48 -2.16 5.11 -6.48
N ALA A 49 -2.57 3.89 -6.19
CA ALA A 49 -3.97 3.63 -5.82
C ALA A 49 -4.33 4.34 -4.52
N ILE A 50 -3.44 4.30 -3.54
CA ILE A 50 -3.67 4.95 -2.25
C ILE A 50 -3.82 6.46 -2.44
N ILE A 51 -2.92 7.05 -3.21
CA ILE A 51 -2.95 8.48 -3.47
C ILE A 51 -4.22 8.87 -4.20
N ASN A 52 -4.56 8.14 -5.25
CA ASN A 52 -5.72 8.48 -6.08
C ASN A 52 -7.04 8.27 -5.36
N SER A 53 -7.07 7.42 -4.35
CA SER A 53 -8.29 7.17 -3.59
C SER A 53 -8.52 8.23 -2.50
N GLY A 54 -7.57 9.13 -2.32
CA GLY A 54 -7.73 10.23 -1.36
C GLY A 54 -7.36 9.88 0.07
N ILE A 55 -6.73 8.74 0.28
CA ILE A 55 -6.24 8.37 1.61
C ILE A 55 -5.16 9.38 2.00
N SER A 56 -5.28 9.95 3.20
CA SER A 56 -4.41 11.04 3.61
C SER A 56 -3.24 10.60 4.47
N LYS A 57 -3.30 9.39 5.03
CA LYS A 57 -2.25 8.92 5.91
C LYS A 57 -2.16 7.40 5.85
N ILE A 58 -0.93 6.89 5.88
CA ILE A 58 -0.70 5.46 6.04
C ILE A 58 0.13 5.24 7.30
N VAL A 59 -0.19 4.16 8.01
CA VAL A 59 0.49 3.79 9.24
C VAL A 59 1.04 2.39 9.05
N LEU A 60 2.35 2.26 9.12
CA LEU A 60 3.06 1.02 8.84
C LEU A 60 3.61 0.42 10.13
N ARG A 61 3.63 -0.88 10.21
CA ARG A 61 4.21 -1.55 11.36
C ARG A 61 5.73 -1.51 11.27
N LYS A 62 6.33 -0.95 12.31
CA LYS A 62 7.77 -0.79 12.36
C LYS A 62 8.48 -2.14 12.44
N GLY A 63 9.54 -2.30 11.69
CA GLY A 63 10.35 -3.49 11.73
C GLY A 63 9.81 -4.67 10.95
N LYS A 64 8.55 -4.63 10.57
CA LYS A 64 7.94 -5.73 9.85
C LYS A 64 7.99 -5.41 8.37
N GLY A 65 8.55 -6.31 7.58
CA GLY A 65 8.65 -6.07 6.16
C GLY A 65 9.62 -4.95 5.81
N ALA A 66 10.22 -4.33 6.79
CA ALA A 66 11.23 -3.32 6.57
C ALA A 66 12.60 -3.94 6.40
N LYS A 67 12.67 -5.24 6.38
CA LYS A 67 13.92 -5.93 6.17
C LYS A 67 14.49 -5.58 4.81
N GLY A 68 15.78 -5.57 4.73
CA GLY A 68 16.45 -5.19 3.52
C GLY A 68 15.97 -5.94 2.29
N ASP A 69 15.61 -7.18 2.46
CA ASP A 69 15.19 -7.99 1.32
C ASP A 69 13.85 -7.54 0.75
N LYS A 70 13.07 -6.78 1.51
CA LYS A 70 11.80 -6.25 1.03
C LYS A 70 11.90 -4.82 0.55
N TRP A 71 13.02 -4.18 0.81
CA TRP A 71 13.21 -2.81 0.39
C TRP A 71 13.78 -2.82 -1.01
N ASN A 72 13.06 -2.29 -1.94
CA ASN A 72 13.48 -2.28 -3.33
C ASN A 72 13.16 -0.93 -3.96
N GLU A 73 13.45 -0.85 -5.23
CA GLU A 73 13.25 0.36 -6.00
C GLU A 73 11.80 0.83 -5.97
N SER A 74 10.88 -0.12 -6.01
CA SER A 74 9.46 0.20 -5.99
C SER A 74 9.07 0.85 -4.67
N SER A 75 9.61 0.35 -3.55
CA SER A 75 9.34 0.93 -2.23
C SER A 75 9.87 2.35 -2.12
N GLU A 76 11.05 2.59 -2.68
CA GLU A 76 11.60 3.94 -2.66
C GLU A 76 10.76 4.91 -3.45
N ARG A 77 10.24 4.47 -4.58
CA ARG A 77 9.36 5.30 -5.38
C ARG A 77 8.06 5.58 -4.69
N SER A 78 7.54 4.59 -3.95
CA SER A 78 6.33 4.79 -3.17
C SER A 78 6.50 5.90 -2.15
N ILE A 79 7.62 5.88 -1.43
CA ILE A 79 7.90 6.91 -0.43
C ILE A 79 7.95 8.28 -1.07
N GLN A 80 8.62 8.38 -2.21
CA GLN A 80 8.73 9.65 -2.93
C GLN A 80 7.36 10.13 -3.38
N MET A 81 6.52 9.23 -3.89
CA MET A 81 5.19 9.59 -4.33
C MET A 81 4.32 10.09 -3.19
N PHE A 82 4.37 9.40 -2.05
CA PHE A 82 3.59 9.84 -0.88
C PHE A 82 4.03 11.22 -0.42
N LYS A 83 5.32 11.44 -0.40
CA LYS A 83 5.86 12.72 0.02
C LYS A 83 5.38 13.84 -0.89
N GLU A 84 5.44 13.62 -2.19
CA GLU A 84 5.03 14.64 -3.16
C GLU A 84 3.54 14.88 -3.13
N ALA A 85 2.76 13.86 -2.83
CA ALA A 85 1.30 13.97 -2.81
C ALA A 85 0.77 14.47 -1.46
N GLY A 86 1.63 14.61 -0.47
CA GLY A 86 1.20 15.08 0.84
C GLY A 86 0.59 14.01 1.72
N VAL A 87 0.80 12.75 1.39
CA VAL A 87 0.31 11.64 2.22
C VAL A 87 1.27 11.46 3.39
N ILE A 88 0.74 11.45 4.59
CA ILE A 88 1.54 11.30 5.80
C ILE A 88 1.88 9.83 5.98
N VAL A 89 3.15 9.54 6.27
CA VAL A 89 3.62 8.18 6.52
C VAL A 89 4.11 8.11 7.96
N GLU A 90 3.49 7.23 8.74
CA GLU A 90 3.85 7.02 10.14
C GLU A 90 4.15 5.56 10.39
N TYR A 91 4.91 5.29 11.44
CA TYR A 91 5.28 3.94 11.82
C TYR A 91 4.85 3.67 13.25
N TYR A 92 4.48 2.42 13.54
CA TYR A 92 4.17 2.01 14.90
C TYR A 92 4.92 0.71 15.21
N ASP A 93 5.08 0.40 16.49
CA ASP A 93 5.81 -0.80 16.92
C ASP A 93 4.94 -2.06 16.97
#